data_899009d3075db6ec6c57de206fb023f4
#
_entry.id   899009d3075db6ec6c57de206fb023f4
#
_cell.length_a   1.000
_cell.length_b   1.000
_cell.length_c   1.000
_cell.angle_alpha   90.00
_cell.angle_beta   90.00
_cell.angle_gamma   90.00
#
_symmetry.space_group_name_H-M   'P 1'
#
loop_
_entity.id
_entity.type
_entity.pdbx_description
1 polymer ?
#
loop_
_entity_poly.entity_id
_entity_poly.type
_entity_poly.pdbx_seq_one_letter_code
_entity_poly.pdbx_strand_id
1 'polypeptide(L)'
;GTSMAAPHITAAIAYLKMMQPNLSVKGVCRELELYCRNLGAKKYYGRGCPILTNLFKKGITNKKYIVILKPTLSSVSNKGSGIKVTWKKATGAASYYVYRRTNNGAWKRRAVLSASSNSYIDRNVKQGKKYTYKVRAYNNGIFGRFSSEKKVYRLKTLTNIRVKNTSGRRAAVLWKKKTYATTYQVKYAANPSFNKARKVSANKKNSRLTTKKLKKKTYYFQIRYSYKKG
;
A
#
# COMPACT_ATOMS: atom_id res chain seq x y z
N GLY A 1 -18.31 31.97 36.50
CA GLY A 1 -18.75 30.63 36.90
C GLY A 1 -18.25 29.53 35.95
N THR A 2 -18.56 28.32 36.24
CA THR A 2 -18.15 27.13 35.45
C THR A 2 -18.52 27.20 33.98
N SER A 3 -19.66 27.81 33.66
CA SER A 3 -20.12 27.99 32.27
C SER A 3 -19.18 28.85 31.42
N MET A 4 -18.43 29.76 32.01
CA MET A 4 -17.46 30.60 31.32
C MET A 4 -16.08 29.91 31.20
N ALA A 5 -15.79 28.94 32.07
CA ALA A 5 -14.53 28.17 32.03
C ALA A 5 -14.54 27.10 30.92
N ALA A 6 -15.69 26.49 30.65
CA ALA A 6 -15.86 25.44 29.68
C ALA A 6 -15.39 25.82 28.25
N PRO A 7 -15.71 27.01 27.68
CA PRO A 7 -15.22 27.43 26.37
C PRO A 7 -13.68 27.50 26.29
N HIS A 8 -13.01 27.93 27.35
CA HIS A 8 -11.54 28.02 27.39
C HIS A 8 -10.91 26.64 27.34
N ILE A 9 -11.45 25.65 28.03
CA ILE A 9 -10.98 24.27 27.96
C ILE A 9 -11.26 23.67 26.58
N THR A 10 -12.44 23.94 26.01
CA THR A 10 -12.77 23.49 24.64
C THR A 10 -11.80 24.06 23.61
N ALA A 11 -11.45 25.36 23.71
CA ALA A 11 -10.46 26.00 22.83
C ALA A 11 -9.06 25.36 22.98
N ALA A 12 -8.64 25.07 24.21
CA ALA A 12 -7.38 24.38 24.47
C ALA A 12 -7.36 22.95 23.88
N ILE A 13 -8.44 22.21 23.99
CA ILE A 13 -8.59 20.89 23.38
C ILE A 13 -8.53 21.00 21.86
N ALA A 14 -9.25 21.96 21.27
CA ALA A 14 -9.23 22.19 19.81
C ALA A 14 -7.81 22.52 19.32
N TYR A 15 -7.09 23.39 20.03
CA TYR A 15 -5.70 23.72 19.73
C TYR A 15 -4.79 22.49 19.79
N LEU A 16 -4.86 21.68 20.84
CA LEU A 16 -4.09 20.44 20.96
C LEU A 16 -4.40 19.47 19.81
N LYS A 17 -5.67 19.35 19.44
CA LYS A 17 -6.12 18.50 18.32
C LYS A 17 -5.69 19.06 16.97
N MET A 18 -5.63 20.37 16.79
CA MET A 18 -5.12 20.99 15.57
C MET A 18 -3.62 20.74 15.41
N MET A 19 -2.85 20.89 16.49
CA MET A 19 -1.40 20.61 16.48
C MET A 19 -1.07 19.13 16.33
N GLN A 20 -1.89 18.26 16.91
CA GLN A 20 -1.73 16.80 16.86
C GLN A 20 -3.10 16.11 16.71
N PRO A 21 -3.64 16.01 15.48
CA PRO A 21 -4.97 15.43 15.23
C PRO A 21 -5.15 14.02 15.82
N ASN A 22 -4.04 13.30 15.97
CA ASN A 22 -4.02 11.90 16.41
C ASN A 22 -3.79 11.70 17.91
N LEU A 23 -3.76 12.77 18.68
CA LEU A 23 -3.65 12.69 20.12
C LEU A 23 -4.92 12.03 20.69
N SER A 24 -4.75 10.95 21.48
CA SER A 24 -5.87 10.28 22.13
C SER A 24 -6.54 11.20 23.16
N VAL A 25 -7.78 10.91 23.56
CA VAL A 25 -8.47 11.64 24.63
C VAL A 25 -7.61 11.67 25.90
N LYS A 26 -7.05 10.54 26.29
CA LYS A 26 -6.12 10.44 27.43
C LYS A 26 -4.87 11.32 27.24
N GLY A 27 -4.38 11.43 26.01
CA GLY A 27 -3.27 12.32 25.66
C GLY A 27 -3.63 13.78 25.83
N VAL A 28 -4.81 14.19 25.34
CA VAL A 28 -5.31 15.57 25.51
C VAL A 28 -5.42 15.93 26.98
N CYS A 29 -6.02 15.06 27.80
CA CYS A 29 -6.13 15.30 29.25
C CYS A 29 -4.75 15.46 29.91
N ARG A 30 -3.80 14.58 29.56
CA ARG A 30 -2.44 14.65 30.11
C ARG A 30 -1.68 15.91 29.68
N GLU A 31 -1.78 16.32 28.42
CA GLU A 31 -1.16 17.58 27.97
C GLU A 31 -1.77 18.79 28.68
N LEU A 32 -3.09 18.82 28.86
CA LEU A 32 -3.72 19.89 29.64
C LEU A 32 -3.24 19.90 31.10
N GLU A 33 -3.16 18.73 31.75
CA GLU A 33 -2.69 18.58 33.13
C GLU A 33 -1.25 19.13 33.33
N LEU A 34 -0.35 18.95 32.34
CA LEU A 34 1.02 19.44 32.42
C LEU A 34 1.13 20.98 32.53
N TYR A 35 0.12 21.68 32.04
CA TYR A 35 0.08 23.14 32.04
C TYR A 35 -0.88 23.71 33.08
N CYS A 36 -1.40 22.88 34.00
CA CYS A 36 -2.24 23.35 35.11
C CYS A 36 -1.39 23.94 36.26
N ARG A 37 -1.76 25.14 36.70
CA ARG A 37 -1.27 25.69 37.97
C ARG A 37 -2.03 25.02 39.12
N ASN A 38 -1.31 24.49 40.09
CA ASN A 38 -1.90 23.97 41.31
C ASN A 38 -2.57 25.11 42.10
N LEU A 39 -3.82 24.91 42.50
CA LEU A 39 -4.60 25.89 43.26
C LEU A 39 -4.85 25.44 44.70
N GLY A 40 -4.29 24.30 45.14
CA GLY A 40 -4.47 23.75 46.48
C GLY A 40 -5.04 22.33 46.49
N ALA A 41 -5.80 21.99 47.51
CA ALA A 41 -6.25 20.63 47.72
C ALA A 41 -7.06 20.08 46.54
N LYS A 42 -6.63 18.93 46.04
CA LYS A 42 -7.17 18.28 44.84
C LYS A 42 -8.68 17.99 44.88
N LYS A 43 -9.20 17.72 46.07
CA LYS A 43 -10.65 17.46 46.26
C LYS A 43 -11.53 18.67 45.95
N TYR A 44 -10.98 19.92 46.04
CA TYR A 44 -11.70 21.15 45.76
C TYR A 44 -11.37 21.70 44.38
N TYR A 45 -10.12 21.60 43.93
CA TYR A 45 -9.58 22.28 42.76
C TYR A 45 -9.20 21.29 41.60
N GLY A 46 -9.44 20.00 41.78
CA GLY A 46 -9.11 18.97 40.78
C GLY A 46 -7.62 18.99 40.43
N ARG A 47 -7.32 19.14 39.17
CA ARG A 47 -5.93 19.26 38.65
C ARG A 47 -5.44 20.70 38.61
N GLY A 48 -6.26 21.68 38.99
CA GLY A 48 -5.93 23.11 38.96
C GLY A 48 -6.41 23.80 37.68
N CYS A 49 -5.87 24.99 37.43
CA CYS A 49 -6.23 25.85 36.30
C CYS A 49 -5.19 25.77 35.18
N PRO A 50 -5.57 25.40 33.94
CA PRO A 50 -4.63 25.34 32.83
C PRO A 50 -4.14 26.74 32.43
N ILE A 51 -2.82 26.88 32.31
CA ILE A 51 -2.18 28.13 31.83
C ILE A 51 -1.99 27.99 30.31
N LEU A 52 -2.96 28.46 29.53
CA LEU A 52 -3.00 28.29 28.09
C LEU A 52 -1.83 28.92 27.35
N THR A 53 -1.27 30.03 27.87
CA THR A 53 -0.08 30.65 27.28
C THR A 53 1.13 29.73 27.27
N ASN A 54 1.31 28.90 28.30
CA ASN A 54 2.37 27.90 28.35
C ASN A 54 2.12 26.77 27.38
N LEU A 55 0.86 26.31 27.25
CA LEU A 55 0.45 25.30 26.26
C LEU A 55 0.75 25.78 24.83
N PHE A 56 0.39 27.03 24.51
CA PHE A 56 0.60 27.60 23.18
C PHE A 56 2.08 27.81 22.83
N LYS A 57 2.93 28.13 23.83
CA LYS A 57 4.37 28.30 23.62
C LYS A 57 5.14 26.99 23.50
N LYS A 58 4.81 25.99 24.29
CA LYS A 58 5.58 24.72 24.39
C LYS A 58 5.07 23.62 23.49
N GLY A 59 3.81 23.68 23.08
CA GLY A 59 3.19 22.63 22.28
C GLY A 59 3.08 21.28 23.00
N ILE A 60 2.94 20.21 22.25
CA ILE A 60 2.72 18.86 22.80
C ILE A 60 4.04 18.16 23.09
N THR A 61 4.24 17.77 24.34
CA THR A 61 5.48 17.14 24.81
C THR A 61 5.37 15.63 24.95
N ASN A 62 4.18 15.08 25.24
CA ASN A 62 4.01 13.67 25.56
C ASN A 62 3.65 12.81 24.36
N LYS A 63 4.66 12.27 23.68
CA LYS A 63 4.53 11.41 22.48
C LYS A 63 3.82 10.08 22.74
N LYS A 64 3.74 9.63 23.98
CA LYS A 64 3.15 8.33 24.35
C LYS A 64 1.67 8.21 23.98
N TYR A 65 0.95 9.33 23.89
CA TYR A 65 -0.49 9.35 23.64
C TYR A 65 -0.88 9.63 22.20
N ILE A 66 0.09 9.69 21.28
CA ILE A 66 -0.19 9.83 19.85
C ILE A 66 -0.76 8.51 19.33
N VAL A 67 -1.95 8.56 18.74
CA VAL A 67 -2.58 7.39 18.11
C VAL A 67 -2.11 7.29 16.66
N ILE A 68 -1.44 6.19 16.33
CA ILE A 68 -1.01 5.86 14.97
C ILE A 68 -1.73 4.58 14.54
N LEU A 69 -2.67 4.71 13.63
CA LEU A 69 -3.44 3.57 13.15
C LEU A 69 -2.60 2.71 12.18
N LYS A 70 -2.99 1.46 12.07
CA LYS A 70 -2.39 0.50 11.14
C LYS A 70 -2.78 0.85 9.70
N PRO A 71 -1.84 1.00 8.75
CA PRO A 71 -2.19 1.15 7.35
C PRO A 71 -2.78 -0.14 6.79
N THR A 72 -3.67 -0.03 5.80
CA THR A 72 -4.24 -1.18 5.11
C THR A 72 -3.54 -1.38 3.77
N LEU A 73 -2.81 -2.49 3.62
CA LEU A 73 -2.13 -2.83 2.38
C LEU A 73 -3.17 -3.26 1.33
N SER A 74 -3.45 -2.39 0.35
CA SER A 74 -4.49 -2.58 -0.65
C SER A 74 -4.07 -3.57 -1.73
N SER A 75 -2.90 -3.37 -2.34
CA SER A 75 -2.41 -4.26 -3.41
C SER A 75 -0.89 -4.36 -3.46
N VAL A 76 -0.42 -5.49 -3.99
CA VAL A 76 0.96 -5.72 -4.38
C VAL A 76 0.93 -6.38 -5.76
N SER A 77 1.47 -5.72 -6.79
CA SER A 77 1.33 -6.14 -8.18
C SER A 77 2.59 -5.92 -9.01
N ASN A 78 2.80 -6.79 -10.00
CA ASN A 78 3.87 -6.62 -10.98
C ASN A 78 3.58 -5.40 -11.88
N LYS A 79 4.61 -4.59 -12.10
CA LYS A 79 4.67 -3.55 -13.13
C LYS A 79 5.91 -3.79 -14.00
N GLY A 80 5.97 -3.19 -15.18
CA GLY A 80 7.15 -3.32 -16.05
C GLY A 80 8.45 -3.01 -15.31
N SER A 81 8.49 -1.89 -14.58
CA SER A 81 9.66 -1.39 -13.86
C SER A 81 9.93 -2.05 -12.50
N GLY A 82 9.02 -2.89 -11.97
CA GLY A 82 9.20 -3.46 -10.63
C GLY A 82 7.92 -4.05 -10.03
N ILE A 83 7.81 -3.97 -8.72
CA ILE A 83 6.61 -4.35 -7.96
C ILE A 83 6.01 -3.09 -7.34
N LYS A 84 4.75 -2.78 -7.68
CA LYS A 84 4.00 -1.68 -7.06
C LYS A 84 3.30 -2.19 -5.81
N VAL A 85 3.55 -1.52 -4.70
CA VAL A 85 2.90 -1.71 -3.40
C VAL A 85 1.97 -0.53 -3.16
N THR A 86 0.72 -0.75 -2.81
CA THR A 86 -0.28 0.31 -2.58
C THR A 86 -1.01 0.07 -1.27
N TRP A 87 -1.26 1.14 -0.51
CA TRP A 87 -1.97 1.08 0.77
C TRP A 87 -2.96 2.21 0.94
N LYS A 88 -3.93 2.02 1.83
CA LYS A 88 -4.76 3.11 2.35
C LYS A 88 -3.98 3.82 3.45
N LYS A 89 -3.99 5.15 3.41
CA LYS A 89 -3.35 5.98 4.43
C LYS A 89 -3.93 5.67 5.81
N ALA A 90 -3.09 5.79 6.82
CA ALA A 90 -3.47 5.58 8.22
C ALA A 90 -3.51 6.93 8.94
N THR A 91 -4.53 7.12 9.77
CA THR A 91 -4.59 8.25 10.69
C THR A 91 -3.36 8.24 11.59
N GLY A 92 -2.76 9.38 11.82
CA GLY A 92 -1.59 9.51 12.68
C GLY A 92 -0.25 9.35 11.98
N ALA A 93 -0.22 9.02 10.72
CA ALA A 93 1.03 8.84 10.00
C ALA A 93 1.67 10.20 9.65
N ALA A 94 2.92 10.39 10.03
CA ALA A 94 3.81 11.42 9.48
C ALA A 94 4.68 10.85 8.34
N SER A 95 4.93 9.54 8.37
CA SER A 95 5.62 8.82 7.29
C SER A 95 5.24 7.35 7.25
N TYR A 96 5.59 6.68 6.13
CA TYR A 96 5.37 5.25 5.93
C TYR A 96 6.69 4.54 5.71
N TYR A 97 6.85 3.40 6.38
CA TYR A 97 7.99 2.51 6.27
C TYR A 97 7.57 1.25 5.56
N VAL A 98 8.12 1.02 4.36
CA VAL A 98 7.83 -0.17 3.55
C VAL A 98 8.89 -1.22 3.79
N TYR A 99 8.45 -2.41 4.14
CA TYR A 99 9.32 -3.57 4.38
C TYR A 99 9.05 -4.67 3.37
N ARG A 100 10.11 -5.36 2.99
CA ARG A 100 10.08 -6.50 2.08
C ARG A 100 10.89 -7.65 2.65
N ARG A 101 10.40 -8.88 2.44
CA ARG A 101 11.23 -10.09 2.48
C ARG A 101 11.21 -10.80 1.13
N THR A 102 12.32 -11.46 0.80
CA THR A 102 12.48 -12.26 -0.41
C THR A 102 12.38 -13.72 -0.02
N ASN A 103 11.48 -14.46 -0.67
CA ASN A 103 11.09 -15.82 -0.27
C ASN A 103 10.68 -15.84 1.22
N ASN A 104 11.35 -16.62 2.06
CA ASN A 104 11.10 -16.70 3.51
C ASN A 104 12.24 -16.07 4.33
N GLY A 105 13.08 -15.24 3.70
CA GLY A 105 14.22 -14.59 4.35
C GLY A 105 13.82 -13.44 5.29
N ALA A 106 14.79 -12.76 5.85
CA ALA A 106 14.62 -11.67 6.79
C ALA A 106 13.87 -10.45 6.18
N TRP A 107 13.16 -9.73 7.02
CA TRP A 107 12.54 -8.47 6.67
C TRP A 107 13.59 -7.35 6.54
N LYS A 108 13.57 -6.65 5.42
CA LYS A 108 14.44 -5.51 5.15
C LYS A 108 13.59 -4.29 4.82
N ARG A 109 13.91 -3.14 5.41
CA ARG A 109 13.29 -1.84 5.05
C ARG A 109 13.70 -1.49 3.63
N ARG A 110 12.76 -1.09 2.79
CA ARG A 110 12.98 -0.74 1.39
C ARG A 110 12.82 0.75 1.11
N ALA A 111 11.90 1.39 1.80
CA ALA A 111 11.64 2.81 1.64
C ALA A 111 11.08 3.43 2.92
N VAL A 112 11.32 4.74 3.06
CA VAL A 112 10.61 5.65 3.96
C VAL A 112 9.97 6.70 3.06
N LEU A 113 8.69 6.96 3.25
CA LEU A 113 7.88 7.82 2.39
C LEU A 113 7.06 8.78 3.24
N SER A 114 6.76 9.97 2.71
CA SER A 114 5.97 10.98 3.42
C SER A 114 4.54 10.52 3.71
N ALA A 115 3.84 11.23 4.62
CA ALA A 115 2.44 10.99 4.95
C ALA A 115 1.48 11.10 3.74
N SER A 116 1.85 11.89 2.73
CA SER A 116 1.07 12.04 1.49
C SER A 116 1.10 10.79 0.61
N SER A 117 2.12 9.94 0.75
CA SER A 117 2.32 8.76 -0.09
C SER A 117 1.34 7.63 0.24
N ASN A 118 0.84 6.97 -0.80
CA ASN A 118 0.00 5.78 -0.70
C ASN A 118 0.48 4.62 -1.57
N SER A 119 1.64 4.78 -2.22
CA SER A 119 2.24 3.73 -3.04
C SER A 119 3.77 3.84 -3.11
N TYR A 120 4.39 2.71 -3.43
CA TYR A 120 5.83 2.57 -3.63
C TYR A 120 6.09 1.59 -4.79
N ILE A 121 7.09 1.87 -5.64
CA ILE A 121 7.54 0.94 -6.68
C ILE A 121 8.91 0.41 -6.31
N ASP A 122 8.98 -0.85 -5.94
CA ASP A 122 10.22 -1.55 -5.68
C ASP A 122 10.85 -2.01 -7.01
N ARG A 123 11.86 -1.28 -7.47
CA ARG A 123 12.60 -1.61 -8.70
C ARG A 123 13.70 -2.63 -8.47
N ASN A 124 14.17 -2.78 -7.23
CA ASN A 124 15.25 -3.72 -6.88
C ASN A 124 14.69 -5.12 -6.60
N VAL A 125 14.08 -5.72 -7.62
CA VAL A 125 13.46 -7.05 -7.55
C VAL A 125 13.92 -7.93 -8.71
N LYS A 126 14.36 -9.15 -8.38
CA LYS A 126 14.82 -10.15 -9.36
C LYS A 126 13.64 -11.01 -9.82
N GLN A 127 13.58 -11.29 -11.11
CA GLN A 127 12.53 -12.12 -11.70
C GLN A 127 12.61 -13.58 -11.20
N GLY A 128 11.44 -14.21 -11.04
CA GLY A 128 11.33 -15.59 -10.53
C GLY A 128 11.40 -15.73 -9.02
N LYS A 129 11.52 -14.63 -8.26
CA LYS A 129 11.52 -14.63 -6.79
C LYS A 129 10.14 -14.26 -6.24
N LYS A 130 9.81 -14.79 -5.07
CA LYS A 130 8.65 -14.41 -4.27
C LYS A 130 9.02 -13.24 -3.36
N TYR A 131 8.20 -12.21 -3.34
CA TYR A 131 8.35 -11.06 -2.47
C TYR A 131 7.10 -10.89 -1.61
N THR A 132 7.32 -10.64 -0.33
CA THR A 132 6.24 -10.32 0.61
C THR A 132 6.50 -8.92 1.16
N TYR A 133 5.44 -8.12 1.23
CA TYR A 133 5.50 -6.74 1.70
C TYR A 133 4.59 -6.52 2.89
N LYS A 134 5.00 -5.61 3.76
CA LYS A 134 4.18 -5.00 4.81
C LYS A 134 4.60 -3.54 4.98
N VAL A 135 3.69 -2.72 5.47
CA VAL A 135 3.87 -1.29 5.68
C VAL A 135 3.49 -0.95 7.11
N ARG A 136 4.17 -0.01 7.73
CA ARG A 136 3.75 0.62 8.98
C ARG A 136 3.88 2.12 8.90
N ALA A 137 3.04 2.82 9.64
CA ALA A 137 3.11 4.25 9.82
C ALA A 137 4.10 4.60 10.94
N TYR A 138 4.64 5.80 10.89
CA TYR A 138 5.53 6.37 11.89
C TYR A 138 5.14 7.83 12.12
N ASN A 139 5.21 8.28 13.35
CA ASN A 139 5.06 9.68 13.73
C ASN A 139 5.83 9.94 15.02
N ASN A 140 6.65 11.01 15.01
CA ASN A 140 7.28 11.60 16.18
C ASN A 140 7.94 10.57 17.14
N GLY A 141 8.79 9.69 16.61
CA GLY A 141 9.51 8.67 17.39
C GLY A 141 8.73 7.37 17.60
N ILE A 142 7.44 7.30 17.25
CA ILE A 142 6.58 6.16 17.51
C ILE A 142 6.23 5.43 16.21
N PHE A 143 6.38 4.11 16.21
CA PHE A 143 5.93 3.25 15.13
C PHE A 143 4.53 2.69 15.41
N GLY A 144 3.64 2.82 14.43
CA GLY A 144 2.38 2.11 14.43
C GLY A 144 2.55 0.61 14.12
N ARG A 145 1.46 -0.15 14.29
CA ARG A 145 1.41 -1.58 13.94
C ARG A 145 1.61 -1.79 12.43
N PHE A 146 2.19 -2.93 12.06
CA PHE A 146 2.30 -3.33 10.66
C PHE A 146 0.94 -3.64 10.03
N SER A 147 0.79 -3.33 8.75
CA SER A 147 -0.28 -3.86 7.91
C SER A 147 -0.26 -5.39 7.85
N SER A 148 -1.34 -5.98 7.37
CA SER A 148 -1.32 -7.37 6.89
C SER A 148 -0.30 -7.52 5.78
N GLU A 149 0.26 -8.72 5.62
CA GLU A 149 1.23 -9.04 4.57
C GLU A 149 0.52 -9.34 3.24
N LYS A 150 1.13 -8.90 2.14
CA LYS A 150 0.74 -9.36 0.79
C LYS A 150 1.95 -9.85 0.04
N LYS A 151 1.78 -10.97 -0.68
CA LYS A 151 2.83 -11.63 -1.45
C LYS A 151 2.60 -11.55 -2.94
N VAL A 152 3.68 -11.49 -3.71
CA VAL A 152 3.69 -11.51 -5.18
C VAL A 152 4.95 -12.19 -5.68
N TYR A 153 4.83 -12.88 -6.80
CA TYR A 153 6.00 -13.37 -7.55
C TYR A 153 6.39 -12.34 -8.61
N ARG A 154 7.68 -11.99 -8.69
CA ARG A 154 8.19 -11.14 -9.77
C ARG A 154 8.30 -11.95 -11.04
N LEU A 155 7.31 -11.80 -11.92
CA LEU A 155 7.23 -12.56 -13.17
C LEU A 155 8.10 -11.95 -14.26
N LYS A 156 8.70 -12.78 -15.08
CA LYS A 156 9.38 -12.39 -16.33
C LYS A 156 8.36 -12.07 -17.41
N THR A 157 8.58 -11.02 -18.16
CA THR A 157 7.84 -10.77 -19.40
C THR A 157 8.07 -11.92 -20.38
N LEU A 158 7.06 -12.29 -21.14
CA LEU A 158 7.24 -13.21 -22.26
C LEU A 158 8.06 -12.52 -23.36
N THR A 159 9.00 -13.26 -23.89
CA THR A 159 9.89 -12.81 -24.97
C THR A 159 9.79 -13.77 -26.16
N ASN A 160 10.32 -13.37 -27.32
CA ASN A 160 10.30 -14.16 -28.56
C ASN A 160 8.89 -14.59 -28.97
N ILE A 161 7.93 -13.66 -28.83
CA ILE A 161 6.56 -13.87 -29.31
C ILE A 161 6.57 -13.66 -30.83
N ARG A 162 6.10 -14.68 -31.53
CA ARG A 162 5.93 -14.65 -33.00
C ARG A 162 4.52 -15.03 -33.35
N VAL A 163 3.95 -14.38 -34.35
CA VAL A 163 2.66 -14.75 -34.92
C VAL A 163 2.91 -15.14 -36.38
N LYS A 164 2.41 -16.30 -36.79
CA LYS A 164 2.51 -16.80 -38.14
C LYS A 164 1.14 -17.19 -38.67
N ASN A 165 0.85 -16.86 -39.90
CA ASN A 165 -0.31 -17.42 -40.61
C ASN A 165 -0.11 -18.91 -40.84
N THR A 166 -1.18 -19.69 -40.73
CA THR A 166 -1.20 -21.11 -40.99
C THR A 166 -2.36 -21.46 -41.96
N SER A 167 -2.32 -22.64 -42.53
CA SER A 167 -3.37 -23.13 -43.41
C SER A 167 -4.77 -22.99 -42.80
N GLY A 168 -5.81 -22.93 -43.63
CA GLY A 168 -7.18 -22.83 -43.17
C GLY A 168 -7.56 -21.48 -42.51
N ARG A 169 -6.90 -20.39 -42.87
CA ARG A 169 -7.13 -19.04 -42.32
C ARG A 169 -7.00 -19.00 -40.81
N ARG A 170 -5.94 -19.54 -40.25
CA ARG A 170 -5.62 -19.53 -38.81
C ARG A 170 -4.30 -18.80 -38.56
N ALA A 171 -4.09 -18.37 -37.33
CA ALA A 171 -2.80 -17.82 -36.89
C ALA A 171 -2.24 -18.69 -35.75
N ALA A 172 -0.96 -18.98 -35.82
CA ALA A 172 -0.21 -19.62 -34.74
C ALA A 172 0.57 -18.55 -33.97
N VAL A 173 0.38 -18.48 -32.68
CA VAL A 173 1.16 -17.67 -31.76
C VAL A 173 2.18 -18.57 -31.09
N LEU A 174 3.46 -18.20 -31.18
CA LEU A 174 4.59 -18.94 -30.61
C LEU A 174 5.28 -18.09 -29.56
N TRP A 175 5.85 -18.71 -28.53
CA TRP A 175 6.59 -18.04 -27.46
C TRP A 175 7.64 -18.94 -26.83
N LYS A 176 8.59 -18.31 -26.09
CA LYS A 176 9.52 -19.07 -25.23
C LYS A 176 8.84 -19.41 -23.90
N LYS A 177 8.74 -20.69 -23.59
CA LYS A 177 8.15 -21.18 -22.32
C LYS A 177 8.84 -20.57 -21.09
N LYS A 178 8.08 -20.40 -20.01
CA LYS A 178 8.57 -20.04 -18.67
C LYS A 178 8.46 -21.25 -17.73
N THR A 179 9.53 -21.54 -17.04
CA THR A 179 9.67 -22.72 -16.15
C THR A 179 8.57 -22.82 -15.08
N TYR A 180 8.09 -21.67 -14.61
CA TYR A 180 7.08 -21.57 -13.55
C TYR A 180 5.67 -21.22 -14.06
N ALA A 181 5.47 -21.16 -15.36
CA ALA A 181 4.14 -20.95 -15.91
C ALA A 181 3.28 -22.20 -15.74
N THR A 182 2.02 -22.03 -15.38
CA THR A 182 1.03 -23.11 -15.28
C THR A 182 0.13 -23.14 -16.49
N THR A 183 -0.26 -21.97 -17.00
CA THR A 183 -1.10 -21.83 -18.19
C THR A 183 -0.65 -20.64 -19.01
N TYR A 184 -0.91 -20.69 -20.30
CA TYR A 184 -0.79 -19.57 -21.21
C TYR A 184 -2.16 -19.21 -21.75
N GLN A 185 -2.41 -17.92 -21.98
CA GLN A 185 -3.62 -17.44 -22.61
C GLN A 185 -3.29 -16.46 -23.70
N VAL A 186 -3.71 -16.73 -24.91
CA VAL A 186 -3.68 -15.81 -26.04
C VAL A 186 -5.04 -15.13 -26.14
N LYS A 187 -5.03 -13.80 -26.19
CA LYS A 187 -6.17 -12.95 -26.48
C LYS A 187 -5.95 -12.35 -27.86
N TYR A 188 -6.96 -12.38 -28.74
CA TYR A 188 -6.89 -11.80 -30.07
C TYR A 188 -8.19 -11.14 -30.49
N ALA A 189 -8.08 -10.05 -31.26
CA ALA A 189 -9.20 -9.27 -31.77
C ALA A 189 -8.85 -8.60 -33.10
N ALA A 190 -9.87 -8.20 -33.86
CA ALA A 190 -9.70 -7.43 -35.08
C ALA A 190 -9.53 -5.91 -34.84
N ASN A 191 -9.33 -5.50 -33.58
CA ASN A 191 -9.10 -4.11 -33.21
C ASN A 191 -8.03 -4.01 -32.09
N PRO A 192 -7.24 -2.93 -32.04
CA PRO A 192 -6.13 -2.77 -31.08
C PRO A 192 -6.60 -2.62 -29.63
N SER A 193 -7.84 -2.19 -29.39
CA SER A 193 -8.43 -2.05 -28.05
C SER A 193 -8.87 -3.39 -27.47
N PHE A 194 -8.79 -4.49 -28.24
CA PHE A 194 -9.24 -5.82 -27.83
C PHE A 194 -10.72 -5.90 -27.41
N ASN A 195 -11.57 -5.03 -27.96
CA ASN A 195 -13.02 -5.12 -27.76
C ASN A 195 -13.55 -6.42 -28.41
N LYS A 196 -14.45 -7.12 -27.72
CA LYS A 196 -14.98 -8.44 -28.14
C LYS A 196 -13.88 -9.47 -28.47
N ALA A 197 -12.75 -9.41 -27.78
CA ALA A 197 -11.62 -10.29 -28.04
C ALA A 197 -11.93 -11.75 -27.71
N ARG A 198 -11.46 -12.64 -28.55
CA ARG A 198 -11.45 -14.08 -28.30
C ARG A 198 -10.26 -14.47 -27.46
N LYS A 199 -10.41 -15.49 -26.62
CA LYS A 199 -9.37 -16.04 -25.76
C LYS A 199 -9.20 -17.51 -26.01
N VAL A 200 -7.96 -17.97 -26.08
CA VAL A 200 -7.59 -19.40 -26.16
C VAL A 200 -6.52 -19.65 -25.12
N SER A 201 -6.65 -20.74 -24.38
CA SER A 201 -5.71 -21.10 -23.31
C SER A 201 -4.99 -22.40 -23.63
N ALA A 202 -3.76 -22.51 -23.14
CA ALA A 202 -2.93 -23.70 -23.24
C ALA A 202 -2.23 -24.00 -21.93
N ASN A 203 -1.89 -25.24 -21.66
CA ASN A 203 -1.18 -25.66 -20.46
C ASN A 203 0.33 -25.28 -20.52
N LYS A 204 1.05 -25.53 -19.43
CA LYS A 204 2.48 -25.18 -19.29
C LYS A 204 3.41 -25.89 -20.30
N LYS A 205 3.00 -27.01 -20.86
CA LYS A 205 3.81 -27.78 -21.83
C LYS A 205 3.86 -27.13 -23.21
N ASN A 206 2.90 -26.27 -23.52
CA ASN A 206 2.78 -25.65 -24.83
C ASN A 206 3.66 -24.40 -24.99
N SER A 207 4.23 -24.25 -26.17
CA SER A 207 4.95 -23.05 -26.63
C SER A 207 4.31 -22.47 -27.89
N ARG A 208 3.17 -23.02 -28.29
CA ARG A 208 2.40 -22.64 -29.47
C ARG A 208 0.92 -22.75 -29.17
N LEU A 209 0.13 -21.86 -29.74
CA LEU A 209 -1.32 -21.87 -29.72
C LEU A 209 -1.82 -21.43 -31.09
N THR A 210 -2.78 -22.18 -31.65
CA THR A 210 -3.39 -21.86 -32.94
C THR A 210 -4.81 -21.34 -32.72
N THR A 211 -5.18 -20.28 -33.41
CA THR A 211 -6.53 -19.70 -33.33
C THR A 211 -7.55 -20.60 -33.99
N LYS A 212 -8.83 -20.38 -33.70
CA LYS A 212 -9.92 -20.82 -34.60
C LYS A 212 -9.80 -20.08 -35.94
N LYS A 213 -10.55 -20.55 -36.97
CA LYS A 213 -10.61 -19.90 -38.29
C LYS A 213 -10.91 -18.40 -38.17
N LEU A 214 -10.13 -17.57 -38.86
CA LEU A 214 -10.21 -16.11 -38.81
C LEU A 214 -10.91 -15.60 -40.08
N LYS A 215 -11.60 -14.47 -40.00
CA LYS A 215 -12.06 -13.69 -41.15
C LYS A 215 -10.87 -13.02 -41.82
N LYS A 216 -10.98 -12.63 -43.09
CA LYS A 216 -9.93 -11.89 -43.82
C LYS A 216 -9.85 -10.45 -43.31
N LYS A 217 -9.13 -10.22 -42.20
CA LYS A 217 -8.93 -8.93 -41.50
C LYS A 217 -7.58 -8.91 -40.80
N THR A 218 -7.10 -7.74 -40.40
CA THR A 218 -5.96 -7.58 -39.49
C THR A 218 -6.37 -7.99 -38.08
N TYR A 219 -5.52 -8.73 -37.39
CA TYR A 219 -5.73 -9.15 -36.00
C TYR A 219 -4.58 -8.74 -35.13
N TYR A 220 -4.91 -8.33 -33.90
CA TYR A 220 -3.98 -7.99 -32.82
C TYR A 220 -3.95 -9.12 -31.81
N PHE A 221 -2.77 -9.38 -31.24
CA PHE A 221 -2.54 -10.50 -30.34
C PHE A 221 -1.89 -10.04 -29.05
N GLN A 222 -2.38 -10.56 -27.93
CA GLN A 222 -1.75 -10.46 -26.62
C GLN A 222 -1.60 -11.84 -26.04
N ILE A 223 -0.46 -12.10 -25.36
CA ILE A 223 -0.23 -13.34 -24.64
C ILE A 223 0.12 -13.03 -23.20
N ARG A 224 -0.47 -13.79 -22.29
CA ARG A 224 -0.12 -13.79 -20.87
C ARG A 224 0.04 -15.23 -20.38
N TYR A 225 0.70 -15.39 -19.25
CA TYR A 225 0.77 -16.66 -18.55
C TYR A 225 0.36 -16.51 -17.09
N SER A 226 -0.15 -17.59 -16.53
CA SER A 226 -0.47 -17.69 -15.12
C SER A 226 0.61 -18.45 -14.39
N TYR A 227 0.76 -18.13 -13.10
CA TYR A 227 1.62 -18.82 -12.17
C TYR A 227 0.78 -19.36 -11.03
N LYS A 228 0.87 -20.68 -10.73
CA LYS A 228 0.14 -21.26 -9.61
C LYS A 228 0.85 -20.85 -8.32
N LYS A 229 0.12 -20.31 -7.39
CA LYS A 229 0.60 -20.10 -6.02
C LYS A 229 0.91 -21.46 -5.39
N GLY A 230 2.13 -21.63 -4.86
CA GLY A 230 2.37 -22.60 -3.82
C GLY A 230 1.85 -22.06 -2.51
#